data_dbd5f7368cf4f8d896afe133fdadaade
#
_entry.id   dbd5f7368cf4f8d896afe133fdadaade
#
_cell.length_a   1.000
_cell.length_b   1.000
_cell.length_c   1.000
_cell.angle_alpha   90.00
_cell.angle_beta   90.00
_cell.angle_gamma   90.00
#
_symmetry.space_group_name_H-M   'P 1'
#
loop_
_entity.id
_entity.type
_entity.pdbx_description
1 polymer ?
#
loop_
_entity_poly.entity_id
_entity_poly.type
_entity_poly.pdbx_seq_one_letter_code
_entity_poly.pdbx_strand_id
1 'polypeptide(L)'
;IFGKLFICVQNTLAATLLVIACCLEADMMVRANEPMGFNNKDIGIIYGNGERYDAALLSTPYVKSIGKASSQIQAGFWEWLRASDGELIEADVFLCDTTAFRIMDFQVKQDFNTDLIKSVWISERLMNNLGLSYEDVQNGPAGSIFAITGRSDYHFGGIIEDFRLVARKTEAPDPGRLIVITPDTQGLIYNIMELSGNRKEVKKALIDLNTKLAMEEPGSIIYGIPENCVYPEEFRDVAMFEQNRMMKTLRLFTIISILISILGMLGMSSYYANENTKSIAVHKIHGGTVRSETLRNIRTY
;
A
#
# COMPACT_ATOMS: atom_id res chain seq x y z
N ILE A 1 -36.73 -29.25 -15.14
CA ILE A 1 -36.27 -27.94 -15.66
C ILE A 1 -35.77 -27.07 -14.53
N PHE A 2 -36.53 -26.84 -13.45
CA PHE A 2 -36.14 -25.98 -12.33
C PHE A 2 -34.84 -26.40 -11.66
N GLY A 3 -34.56 -27.68 -11.44
CA GLY A 3 -33.31 -28.15 -10.80
C GLY A 3 -32.07 -27.84 -11.64
N LYS A 4 -32.13 -28.02 -12.97
CA LYS A 4 -31.02 -27.67 -13.88
C LYS A 4 -30.74 -26.17 -13.87
N LEU A 5 -31.79 -25.36 -13.92
CA LEU A 5 -31.66 -23.90 -13.85
C LEU A 5 -31.01 -23.44 -12.52
N PHE A 6 -31.46 -24.03 -11.41
CA PHE A 6 -30.92 -23.71 -10.07
C PHE A 6 -29.44 -24.03 -9.96
N ILE A 7 -28.99 -25.20 -10.43
CA ILE A 7 -27.56 -25.57 -10.45
C ILE A 7 -26.75 -24.63 -11.35
N CYS A 8 -27.28 -24.30 -12.52
CA CYS A 8 -26.61 -23.39 -13.45
C CYS A 8 -26.37 -22.01 -12.80
N VAL A 9 -27.40 -21.45 -12.17
CA VAL A 9 -27.29 -20.17 -11.44
C VAL A 9 -26.30 -20.27 -10.29
N GLN A 10 -26.37 -21.33 -9.49
CA GLN A 10 -25.49 -21.56 -8.35
C GLN A 10 -24.02 -21.69 -8.79
N ASN A 11 -23.73 -22.47 -9.83
CA ASN A 11 -22.37 -22.65 -10.34
C ASN A 11 -21.83 -21.36 -10.96
N THR A 12 -22.68 -20.61 -11.66
CA THR A 12 -22.29 -19.31 -12.22
C THR A 12 -21.93 -18.32 -11.10
N LEU A 13 -22.74 -18.26 -10.05
CA LEU A 13 -22.47 -17.41 -8.90
C LEU A 13 -21.16 -17.79 -8.21
N ALA A 14 -20.95 -19.10 -7.96
CA ALA A 14 -19.73 -19.60 -7.32
C ALA A 14 -18.48 -19.30 -8.19
N ALA A 15 -18.57 -19.51 -9.51
CA ALA A 15 -17.48 -19.20 -10.43
C ALA A 15 -17.17 -17.69 -10.47
N THR A 16 -18.21 -16.86 -10.51
CA THR A 16 -18.04 -15.40 -10.49
C THR A 16 -17.37 -14.92 -9.20
N LEU A 17 -17.81 -15.41 -8.05
CA LEU A 17 -17.18 -15.06 -6.77
C LEU A 17 -15.72 -15.52 -6.71
N LEU A 18 -15.41 -16.71 -7.22
CA LEU A 18 -14.04 -17.21 -7.29
C LEU A 18 -13.14 -16.30 -8.15
N VAL A 19 -13.63 -15.93 -9.34
CA VAL A 19 -12.87 -15.03 -10.25
C VAL A 19 -12.63 -13.68 -9.58
N ILE A 20 -13.66 -13.07 -8.99
CA ILE A 20 -13.53 -11.79 -8.29
C ILE A 20 -12.51 -11.93 -7.14
N ALA A 21 -12.59 -12.97 -6.33
CA ALA A 21 -11.66 -13.19 -5.23
C ALA A 21 -10.22 -13.33 -5.73
N CYS A 22 -9.98 -14.11 -6.79
CA CYS A 22 -8.64 -14.27 -7.37
C CYS A 22 -8.09 -12.97 -7.95
N CYS A 23 -8.92 -12.17 -8.65
CA CYS A 23 -8.51 -10.89 -9.21
C CYS A 23 -8.12 -9.89 -8.11
N LEU A 24 -8.93 -9.78 -7.06
CA LEU A 24 -8.64 -8.90 -5.93
C LEU A 24 -7.40 -9.36 -5.16
N GLU A 25 -7.21 -10.66 -4.98
CA GLU A 25 -6.01 -11.22 -4.35
C GLU A 25 -4.75 -10.93 -5.15
N ALA A 26 -4.81 -11.09 -6.47
CA ALA A 26 -3.70 -10.77 -7.35
C ALA A 26 -3.35 -9.27 -7.30
N ASP A 27 -4.34 -8.38 -7.35
CA ASP A 27 -4.14 -6.93 -7.22
C ASP A 27 -3.50 -6.57 -5.86
N MET A 28 -3.99 -7.16 -4.77
CA MET A 28 -3.41 -6.94 -3.45
C MET A 28 -1.98 -7.45 -3.33
N MET A 29 -1.66 -8.62 -3.91
CA MET A 29 -0.30 -9.14 -3.93
C MET A 29 0.66 -8.23 -4.69
N VAL A 30 0.22 -7.68 -5.83
CA VAL A 30 1.00 -6.69 -6.59
C VAL A 30 1.27 -5.47 -5.71
N ARG A 31 0.25 -4.88 -5.11
CA ARG A 31 0.38 -3.68 -4.26
C ARG A 31 1.24 -3.92 -3.01
N ALA A 32 1.12 -5.10 -2.40
CA ALA A 32 1.91 -5.44 -1.21
C ALA A 32 3.40 -5.64 -1.52
N ASN A 33 3.73 -6.06 -2.74
CA ASN A 33 5.11 -6.33 -3.17
C ASN A 33 5.73 -5.19 -3.98
N GLU A 34 4.99 -4.11 -4.25
CA GLU A 34 5.57 -2.94 -4.89
C GLU A 34 6.73 -2.37 -4.07
N PRO A 35 7.87 -2.08 -4.72
CA PRO A 35 8.99 -1.43 -4.04
C PRO A 35 8.55 -0.07 -3.50
N MET A 36 9.05 0.30 -2.34
CA MET A 36 8.71 1.58 -1.71
C MET A 36 9.37 2.77 -2.40
N GLY A 37 10.35 2.53 -3.27
CA GLY A 37 11.10 3.59 -3.96
C GLY A 37 12.14 4.30 -3.09
N PHE A 38 12.36 3.81 -1.87
CA PHE A 38 13.40 4.26 -0.95
C PHE A 38 13.97 3.07 -0.17
N ASN A 39 15.11 3.26 0.49
CA ASN A 39 15.69 2.25 1.35
C ASN A 39 14.82 2.08 2.61
N ASN A 40 14.16 0.95 2.75
CA ASN A 40 13.33 0.62 3.91
C ASN A 40 13.98 -0.34 4.91
N LYS A 41 15.24 -0.73 4.62
CA LYS A 41 16.01 -1.56 5.53
C LYS A 41 16.56 -0.68 6.63
N ASP A 42 16.68 -1.07 7.79
CA ASP A 42 17.33 -0.34 8.89
C ASP A 42 16.85 1.11 9.13
N ILE A 43 15.64 1.43 8.66
CA ILE A 43 14.99 2.72 8.91
C ILE A 43 13.89 2.53 9.94
N GLY A 44 13.85 3.45 10.91
CA GLY A 44 12.75 3.57 11.87
C GLY A 44 12.05 4.91 11.75
N ILE A 45 10.76 4.91 12.06
CA ILE A 45 9.94 6.12 12.03
C ILE A 45 9.17 6.19 13.34
N ILE A 46 9.37 7.28 14.07
CA ILE A 46 8.66 7.51 15.31
C ILE A 46 8.13 8.94 15.32
N TYR A 47 6.92 9.10 15.80
CA TYR A 47 6.35 10.40 16.11
C TYR A 47 6.99 10.98 17.37
N GLY A 48 7.39 12.22 17.31
CA GLY A 48 7.89 12.98 18.44
C GLY A 48 8.71 14.19 17.98
N ASN A 49 8.65 15.27 18.70
CA ASN A 49 9.39 16.49 18.42
C ASN A 49 9.98 17.08 19.70
N GLY A 50 11.11 17.75 19.56
CA GLY A 50 11.79 18.45 20.61
C GLY A 50 13.20 17.91 20.89
N GLU A 51 14.10 18.80 21.32
CA GLU A 51 15.52 18.49 21.57
C GLU A 51 15.70 17.35 22.61
N ARG A 52 14.86 17.34 23.65
CA ARG A 52 14.89 16.29 24.68
C ARG A 52 14.54 14.92 24.09
N TYR A 53 13.55 14.88 23.20
CA TYR A 53 13.12 13.65 22.54
C TYR A 53 14.22 13.12 21.62
N ASP A 54 14.82 14.00 20.84
CA ASP A 54 15.91 13.66 19.93
C ASP A 54 17.14 13.16 20.70
N ALA A 55 17.50 13.85 21.79
CA ALA A 55 18.59 13.44 22.65
C ALA A 55 18.34 12.06 23.28
N ALA A 56 17.11 11.77 23.70
CA ALA A 56 16.75 10.47 24.26
C ALA A 56 16.85 9.36 23.20
N LEU A 57 16.40 9.59 21.96
CA LEU A 57 16.55 8.64 20.87
C LEU A 57 18.03 8.38 20.52
N LEU A 58 18.83 9.43 20.38
CA LEU A 58 20.27 9.33 20.09
C LEU A 58 21.06 8.68 21.23
N SER A 59 20.55 8.70 22.46
CA SER A 59 21.18 7.99 23.59
C SER A 59 21.03 6.48 23.53
N THR A 60 20.14 5.98 22.68
CA THR A 60 19.97 4.53 22.50
C THR A 60 21.09 3.95 21.63
N PRO A 61 21.60 2.75 21.93
CA PRO A 61 22.70 2.16 21.16
C PRO A 61 22.29 1.73 19.74
N TYR A 62 21.01 1.83 19.44
CA TYR A 62 20.42 1.35 18.18
C TYR A 62 20.22 2.44 17.13
N VAL A 63 20.21 3.71 17.53
CA VAL A 63 19.97 4.86 16.67
C VAL A 63 21.29 5.52 16.29
N LYS A 64 21.63 5.54 15.01
CA LYS A 64 22.87 6.14 14.52
C LYS A 64 22.69 7.61 14.15
N SER A 65 21.60 7.94 13.51
CA SER A 65 21.28 9.30 13.08
C SER A 65 19.77 9.52 13.05
N ILE A 66 19.34 10.77 13.17
CA ILE A 66 17.94 11.18 13.13
C ILE A 66 17.78 12.33 12.15
N GLY A 67 16.83 12.21 11.26
CA GLY A 67 16.32 13.29 10.44
C GLY A 67 14.86 13.57 10.77
N LYS A 68 14.36 14.70 10.36
CA LYS A 68 12.98 15.17 10.60
C LYS A 68 12.15 15.17 9.35
N ALA A 69 10.86 14.80 9.49
CA ALA A 69 9.88 14.84 8.41
C ALA A 69 8.52 15.35 8.90
N SER A 70 7.73 15.92 7.98
CA SER A 70 6.43 16.54 8.31
C SER A 70 5.30 15.53 8.42
N SER A 71 5.38 14.45 7.67
CA SER A 71 4.30 13.50 7.56
C SER A 71 4.75 12.10 7.92
N GLN A 72 3.78 11.33 8.38
CA GLN A 72 3.91 9.88 8.30
C GLN A 72 4.16 9.51 6.84
N ILE A 73 5.01 8.55 6.65
CA ILE A 73 5.15 7.86 5.37
C ILE A 73 3.79 7.38 4.82
N GLN A 74 2.74 7.39 5.62
CA GLN A 74 1.38 6.89 5.29
C GLN A 74 0.42 7.91 4.73
N ALA A 75 0.56 9.17 5.13
CA ALA A 75 -0.32 10.24 4.70
C ALA A 75 0.57 11.36 4.19
N GLY A 76 0.79 11.40 2.90
CA GLY A 76 1.43 12.56 2.28
C GLY A 76 0.74 13.84 2.74
N PHE A 77 1.50 14.90 2.89
CA PHE A 77 0.93 16.23 3.04
C PHE A 77 0.45 16.65 1.66
N TRP A 78 -0.84 16.89 1.49
CA TRP A 78 -1.43 17.31 0.23
C TRP A 78 -1.17 18.79 0.01
N GLU A 79 -0.58 19.11 -1.12
CA GLU A 79 -0.36 20.50 -1.52
C GLU A 79 -0.85 20.72 -2.95
N TRP A 80 -1.43 21.89 -3.19
CA TRP A 80 -1.83 22.32 -4.52
C TRP A 80 -0.64 22.88 -5.26
N LEU A 81 -0.27 22.23 -6.35
CA LEU A 81 0.79 22.65 -7.24
C LEU A 81 0.20 23.24 -8.52
N ARG A 82 0.89 24.21 -9.08
CA ARG A 82 0.50 24.87 -10.33
C ARG A 82 1.18 24.18 -11.51
N ALA A 83 0.37 23.67 -12.43
CA ALA A 83 0.83 23.14 -13.71
C ALA A 83 1.24 24.24 -14.69
N SER A 84 1.91 23.86 -15.77
CA SER A 84 2.40 24.80 -16.79
C SER A 84 1.28 25.57 -17.50
N ASP A 85 0.08 25.01 -17.57
CA ASP A 85 -1.14 25.64 -18.12
C ASP A 85 -1.90 26.50 -17.10
N GLY A 86 -1.44 26.52 -15.83
CA GLY A 86 -2.02 27.26 -14.74
C GLY A 86 -3.07 26.49 -13.92
N GLU A 87 -3.39 25.24 -14.31
CA GLU A 87 -4.27 24.37 -13.53
C GLU A 87 -3.63 24.01 -12.18
N LEU A 88 -4.47 23.79 -11.16
CA LEU A 88 -4.02 23.36 -9.85
C LEU A 88 -4.16 21.85 -9.74
N ILE A 89 -3.06 21.19 -9.45
CA ILE A 89 -2.99 19.74 -9.25
C ILE A 89 -2.64 19.46 -7.78
N GLU A 90 -3.43 18.61 -7.16
CA GLU A 90 -3.17 18.13 -5.82
C GLU A 90 -2.09 17.05 -5.85
N ALA A 91 -1.00 17.24 -5.14
CA ALA A 91 0.12 16.29 -5.08
C ALA A 91 0.48 15.91 -3.65
N ASP A 92 1.05 14.73 -3.49
CA ASP A 92 1.64 14.29 -2.22
C ASP A 92 3.02 14.93 -2.05
N VAL A 93 3.17 15.72 -1.02
CA VAL A 93 4.42 16.40 -0.68
C VAL A 93 5.02 15.80 0.59
N PHE A 94 6.26 15.39 0.51
CA PHE A 94 7.03 14.93 1.65
C PHE A 94 8.05 16.00 2.03
N LEU A 95 7.81 16.69 3.15
CA LEU A 95 8.77 17.66 3.67
C LEU A 95 9.71 16.94 4.63
N CYS A 96 11.01 17.19 4.47
CA CYS A 96 12.02 16.61 5.35
C CYS A 96 13.25 17.53 5.46
N ASP A 97 14.11 17.25 6.42
CA ASP A 97 15.44 17.82 6.47
C ASP A 97 16.45 17.03 5.61
N THR A 98 17.64 17.56 5.48
CA THR A 98 18.73 16.92 4.70
C THR A 98 19.14 15.56 5.26
N THR A 99 18.99 15.34 6.56
CA THR A 99 19.37 14.09 7.23
C THR A 99 18.35 13.00 6.91
N ALA A 100 17.06 13.30 7.03
CA ALA A 100 16.00 12.35 6.67
C ALA A 100 16.07 11.97 5.19
N PHE A 101 16.32 12.93 4.29
CA PHE A 101 16.49 12.65 2.87
C PHE A 101 17.63 11.65 2.62
N ARG A 102 18.78 11.83 3.28
CA ARG A 102 19.92 10.90 3.15
C ARG A 102 19.64 9.52 3.76
N ILE A 103 18.96 9.47 4.91
CA ILE A 103 18.61 8.20 5.57
C ILE A 103 17.69 7.39 4.68
N MET A 104 16.69 8.05 4.05
CA MET A 104 15.71 7.37 3.21
C MET A 104 16.28 6.89 1.88
N ASP A 105 17.39 7.45 1.42
CA ASP A 105 18.12 7.02 0.22
C ASP A 105 17.16 6.74 -0.95
N PHE A 106 16.44 7.78 -1.36
CA PHE A 106 15.49 7.70 -2.47
C PHE A 106 16.18 7.32 -3.78
N GLN A 107 15.49 6.58 -4.63
CA GLN A 107 16.01 6.21 -5.94
C GLN A 107 16.03 7.44 -6.86
N VAL A 108 17.21 8.01 -7.03
CA VAL A 108 17.44 9.20 -7.86
C VAL A 108 17.64 8.77 -9.30
N LYS A 109 16.79 9.27 -10.22
CA LYS A 109 16.97 9.10 -11.68
C LYS A 109 17.96 10.09 -12.21
N GLN A 110 17.90 11.32 -11.72
CA GLN A 110 18.81 12.37 -12.12
C GLN A 110 19.04 13.34 -10.98
N ASP A 111 20.31 13.60 -10.71
CA ASP A 111 20.80 14.59 -9.76
C ASP A 111 21.34 15.78 -10.54
N PHE A 112 20.90 16.99 -10.20
CA PHE A 112 21.39 18.24 -10.79
C PHE A 112 22.60 18.79 -10.06
N ASN A 113 23.12 18.09 -9.06
CA ASN A 113 24.27 18.47 -8.24
C ASN A 113 24.13 19.86 -7.60
N THR A 114 22.92 20.22 -7.21
CA THR A 114 22.62 21.47 -6.50
C THR A 114 22.76 21.29 -4.99
N ASP A 115 22.72 22.38 -4.23
CA ASP A 115 22.66 22.30 -2.78
C ASP A 115 21.38 21.53 -2.35
N LEU A 116 21.50 20.65 -1.37
CA LEU A 116 20.35 19.95 -0.82
C LEU A 116 19.41 20.87 -0.02
N ILE A 117 19.95 21.95 0.56
CA ILE A 117 19.15 22.87 1.36
C ILE A 117 18.23 23.69 0.43
N LYS A 118 16.94 23.71 0.75
CA LYS A 118 15.88 24.33 -0.07
C LYS A 118 15.77 23.72 -1.48
N SER A 119 16.04 22.43 -1.60
CA SER A 119 15.86 21.71 -2.85
C SER A 119 14.53 20.97 -2.91
N VAL A 120 14.05 20.80 -4.13
CA VAL A 120 12.83 20.10 -4.47
C VAL A 120 13.16 18.94 -5.40
N TRP A 121 12.73 17.76 -5.04
CA TRP A 121 12.92 16.53 -5.82
C TRP A 121 11.57 16.06 -6.32
N ILE A 122 11.43 15.97 -7.63
CA ILE A 122 10.15 15.68 -8.29
C ILE A 122 10.15 14.27 -8.90
N SER A 123 9.07 13.54 -8.75
CA SER A 123 8.91 12.29 -9.50
C SER A 123 8.58 12.56 -10.96
N GLU A 124 9.05 11.69 -11.85
CA GLU A 124 8.79 11.80 -13.28
C GLU A 124 7.29 11.87 -13.61
N ARG A 125 6.48 11.13 -12.87
CA ARG A 125 5.02 11.16 -13.01
C ARG A 125 4.45 12.53 -12.69
N LEU A 126 4.86 13.12 -11.57
CA LEU A 126 4.39 14.45 -11.17
C LEU A 126 4.86 15.51 -12.18
N MET A 127 6.12 15.43 -12.64
CA MET A 127 6.65 16.31 -13.66
C MET A 127 5.77 16.29 -14.93
N ASN A 128 5.42 15.09 -15.40
CA ASN A 128 4.54 14.93 -16.58
C ASN A 128 3.12 15.46 -16.32
N ASN A 129 2.56 15.21 -15.14
CA ASN A 129 1.22 15.70 -14.79
C ASN A 129 1.17 17.23 -14.66
N LEU A 130 2.27 17.86 -14.23
CA LEU A 130 2.38 19.32 -14.20
C LEU A 130 2.68 19.92 -15.58
N GLY A 131 2.88 19.10 -16.63
CA GLY A 131 3.23 19.55 -17.97
C GLY A 131 4.61 20.21 -18.04
N LEU A 132 5.51 19.83 -17.13
CA LEU A 132 6.88 20.37 -17.10
C LEU A 132 7.78 19.51 -18.00
N SER A 133 8.61 20.18 -18.78
CA SER A 133 9.68 19.51 -19.50
C SER A 133 10.89 19.28 -18.59
N TYR A 134 11.77 18.41 -19.05
CA TYR A 134 13.04 18.18 -18.37
C TYR A 134 13.87 19.48 -18.22
N GLU A 135 13.85 20.33 -19.24
CA GLU A 135 14.56 21.61 -19.26
C GLU A 135 13.96 22.60 -18.25
N ASP A 136 12.63 22.60 -18.07
CA ASP A 136 11.94 23.43 -17.07
C ASP A 136 12.36 23.02 -15.64
N VAL A 137 12.52 21.74 -15.39
CA VAL A 137 12.93 21.23 -14.06
C VAL A 137 14.42 21.47 -13.84
N GLN A 138 15.26 21.32 -14.86
CA GLN A 138 16.70 21.52 -14.72
C GLN A 138 17.10 22.99 -14.54
N ASN A 139 16.44 23.90 -15.25
CA ASN A 139 16.85 25.30 -15.33
C ASN A 139 15.85 26.27 -14.70
N GLY A 140 14.65 25.80 -14.39
CA GLY A 140 13.59 26.63 -13.83
C GLY A 140 13.63 26.75 -12.30
N PRO A 141 12.99 27.77 -11.75
CA PRO A 141 12.84 27.91 -10.30
C PRO A 141 11.77 26.96 -9.77
N ALA A 142 12.10 26.11 -8.79
CA ALA A 142 11.13 25.20 -8.18
C ALA A 142 10.00 25.95 -7.45
N GLY A 143 10.23 27.17 -7.02
CA GLY A 143 9.22 28.02 -6.40
C GLY A 143 7.99 28.29 -7.27
N SER A 144 8.13 28.20 -8.61
CA SER A 144 7.05 28.48 -9.56
C SER A 144 5.90 27.47 -9.51
N ILE A 145 6.16 26.22 -9.09
CA ILE A 145 5.13 25.18 -9.02
C ILE A 145 4.25 25.28 -7.78
N PHE A 146 4.67 25.98 -6.73
CA PHE A 146 3.88 26.10 -5.52
C PHE A 146 2.77 27.14 -5.69
N ALA A 147 1.53 26.73 -5.45
CA ALA A 147 0.38 27.64 -5.52
C ALA A 147 0.33 28.60 -4.34
N ILE A 148 0.85 28.19 -3.19
CA ILE A 148 0.93 29.00 -1.98
C ILE A 148 2.32 29.61 -1.87
N THR A 149 2.41 30.90 -1.62
CA THR A 149 3.66 31.66 -1.50
C THR A 149 4.47 31.26 -0.28
N GLY A 150 5.78 31.32 -0.38
CA GLY A 150 6.72 31.06 0.73
C GLY A 150 7.92 30.20 0.37
N ARG A 151 7.94 29.64 -0.85
CA ARG A 151 9.04 28.80 -1.33
C ARG A 151 9.66 29.31 -2.63
N SER A 152 9.61 30.61 -2.85
CA SER A 152 10.14 31.27 -4.08
C SER A 152 11.65 31.09 -4.27
N ASP A 153 12.38 30.81 -3.20
CA ASP A 153 13.82 30.63 -3.17
C ASP A 153 14.26 29.15 -3.24
N TYR A 154 13.28 28.22 -3.49
CA TYR A 154 13.59 26.81 -3.70
C TYR A 154 13.98 26.54 -5.16
N HIS A 155 14.86 25.58 -5.34
CA HIS A 155 15.35 25.12 -6.64
C HIS A 155 15.12 23.61 -6.79
N PHE A 156 15.12 23.12 -8.02
CA PHE A 156 15.05 21.68 -8.25
C PHE A 156 16.41 21.03 -7.95
N GLY A 157 16.38 19.97 -7.11
CA GLY A 157 17.55 19.15 -6.80
C GLY A 157 17.74 18.03 -7.81
N GLY A 158 16.64 17.51 -8.34
CA GLY A 158 16.69 16.43 -9.31
C GLY A 158 15.35 15.75 -9.54
N ILE A 159 15.42 14.64 -10.28
CA ILE A 159 14.29 13.78 -10.60
C ILE A 159 14.48 12.45 -9.88
N ILE A 160 13.42 11.98 -9.22
CA ILE A 160 13.39 10.73 -8.48
C ILE A 160 12.43 9.72 -9.14
N GLU A 161 12.62 8.44 -8.85
CA GLU A 161 11.59 7.45 -9.12
C GLU A 161 10.38 7.69 -8.23
N ASP A 162 9.20 7.24 -8.72
CA ASP A 162 8.02 7.25 -7.86
C ASP A 162 8.26 6.40 -6.61
N PHE A 163 8.00 6.98 -5.46
CA PHE A 163 8.05 6.26 -4.20
C PHE A 163 6.65 6.19 -3.59
N ARG A 164 6.38 5.10 -2.90
CA ARG A 164 5.10 4.91 -2.23
C ARG A 164 5.32 4.74 -0.76
N LEU A 165 4.76 5.66 -0.05
CA LEU A 165 4.76 5.60 1.40
C LEU A 165 3.64 4.70 1.90
N VAL A 166 2.45 4.76 1.27
CA VAL A 166 1.31 3.83 1.52
C VAL A 166 0.43 3.73 0.29
N ALA A 167 -0.26 2.59 0.12
CA ALA A 167 -1.28 2.44 -0.90
C ALA A 167 -2.40 3.46 -0.71
N ARG A 168 -2.57 4.34 -1.69
CA ARG A 168 -3.64 5.35 -1.67
C ARG A 168 -5.00 4.67 -1.68
N LYS A 169 -5.90 5.12 -0.82
CA LYS A 169 -7.27 4.60 -0.73
C LYS A 169 -8.21 5.12 -1.83
N THR A 170 -7.76 6.05 -2.67
CA THR A 170 -8.61 6.74 -3.64
C THR A 170 -8.47 6.14 -5.04
N GLU A 171 -9.59 6.06 -5.76
CA GLU A 171 -9.68 5.66 -7.18
C GLU A 171 -9.10 6.71 -8.13
N ALA A 172 -8.76 7.90 -7.63
CA ALA A 172 -8.17 8.97 -8.42
C ALA A 172 -6.76 8.57 -8.91
N PRO A 173 -6.38 8.97 -10.14
CA PRO A 173 -5.03 8.76 -10.65
C PRO A 173 -3.99 9.30 -9.67
N ASP A 174 -2.91 8.56 -9.49
CA ASP A 174 -1.80 8.98 -8.64
C ASP A 174 -1.09 10.19 -9.30
N PRO A 175 -1.10 11.38 -8.70
CA PRO A 175 -0.52 12.57 -9.32
C PRO A 175 1.01 12.54 -9.32
N GLY A 176 1.64 11.61 -8.60
CA GLY A 176 3.08 11.57 -8.38
C GLY A 176 3.49 12.23 -7.07
N ARG A 177 4.78 12.32 -6.82
CA ARG A 177 5.37 12.68 -5.53
C ARG A 177 6.34 13.84 -5.65
N LEU A 178 6.38 14.64 -4.59
CA LEU A 178 7.33 15.73 -4.41
C LEU A 178 8.03 15.59 -3.07
N ILE A 179 9.34 15.70 -3.05
CA ILE A 179 10.11 15.83 -1.82
C ILE A 179 10.60 17.27 -1.73
N VAL A 180 10.39 17.88 -0.59
CA VAL A 180 10.87 19.24 -0.31
C VAL A 180 11.83 19.19 0.86
N ILE A 181 13.08 19.54 0.63
CA ILE A 181 14.10 19.59 1.66
C ILE A 181 14.14 21.00 2.24
N THR A 182 13.72 21.11 3.51
CA THR A 182 13.61 22.39 4.19
C THR A 182 14.60 22.50 5.34
N PRO A 183 15.25 23.68 5.55
CA PRO A 183 16.03 23.95 6.74
C PRO A 183 15.14 24.26 7.96
N ASP A 184 13.88 24.62 7.73
CA ASP A 184 12.93 24.88 8.81
C ASP A 184 12.35 23.56 9.30
N THR A 185 12.74 23.15 10.49
CA THR A 185 12.25 21.91 11.14
C THR A 185 11.01 22.14 11.99
N GLN A 186 10.48 23.36 12.08
CA GLN A 186 9.23 23.63 12.75
C GLN A 186 8.07 22.95 12.00
N GLY A 187 7.31 22.14 12.71
CA GLY A 187 6.25 21.33 12.10
C GLY A 187 6.69 19.99 11.49
N LEU A 188 7.99 19.69 11.48
CA LEU A 188 8.48 18.36 11.18
C LEU A 188 8.42 17.50 12.45
N ILE A 189 7.38 16.70 12.54
CA ILE A 189 6.99 16.02 13.79
C ILE A 189 7.35 14.53 13.83
N TYR A 190 7.92 14.01 12.73
CA TYR A 190 8.37 12.63 12.63
C TYR A 190 9.89 12.55 12.63
N ASN A 191 10.39 11.61 13.40
CA ASN A 191 11.79 11.24 13.40
C ASN A 191 12.01 10.07 12.45
N ILE A 192 12.82 10.29 11.42
CA ILE A 192 13.32 9.26 10.52
C ILE A 192 14.70 8.86 11.04
N MET A 193 14.86 7.62 11.44
CA MET A 193 16.06 7.16 12.12
C MET A 193 16.79 6.11 11.29
N GLU A 194 18.11 6.22 11.24
CA GLU A 194 18.96 5.12 10.83
C GLU A 194 19.18 4.19 12.02
N LEU A 195 18.78 2.94 11.88
CA LEU A 195 18.80 1.93 12.95
C LEU A 195 19.88 0.89 12.72
N SER A 196 20.33 0.27 13.81
CA SER A 196 21.25 -0.86 13.77
C SER A 196 20.95 -1.86 14.88
N GLY A 197 21.17 -3.16 14.59
CA GLY A 197 20.94 -4.23 15.55
C GLY A 197 19.79 -5.16 15.20
N ASN A 198 19.40 -6.00 16.17
CA ASN A 198 18.30 -6.94 15.97
C ASN A 198 16.95 -6.21 15.96
N ARG A 199 16.18 -6.34 14.87
CA ARG A 199 14.91 -5.60 14.66
C ARG A 199 13.92 -5.74 15.83
N LYS A 200 13.81 -6.91 16.46
CA LYS A 200 12.86 -7.13 17.56
C LYS A 200 13.31 -6.39 18.84
N GLU A 201 14.60 -6.40 19.11
CA GLU A 201 15.17 -5.71 20.27
C GLU A 201 15.10 -4.19 20.09
N VAL A 202 15.49 -3.71 18.92
CA VAL A 202 15.38 -2.31 18.52
C VAL A 202 13.95 -1.81 18.64
N LYS A 203 13.01 -2.52 18.06
CA LYS A 203 11.58 -2.16 18.13
C LYS A 203 11.09 -2.07 19.58
N LYS A 204 11.40 -3.06 20.39
CA LYS A 204 11.01 -3.06 21.79
C LYS A 204 11.60 -1.88 22.55
N ALA A 205 12.91 -1.63 22.41
CA ALA A 205 13.58 -0.52 23.07
C ALA A 205 13.01 0.85 22.67
N LEU A 206 12.72 1.05 21.38
CA LEU A 206 12.16 2.30 20.89
C LEU A 206 10.70 2.51 21.33
N ILE A 207 9.88 1.46 21.36
CA ILE A 207 8.50 1.54 21.88
C ILE A 207 8.52 1.84 23.38
N ASP A 208 9.35 1.15 24.15
CA ASP A 208 9.49 1.38 25.60
C ASP A 208 9.94 2.82 25.90
N LEU A 209 10.92 3.33 25.13
CA LEU A 209 11.38 4.71 25.23
C LEU A 209 10.28 5.71 24.88
N ASN A 210 9.60 5.49 23.74
CA ASN A 210 8.51 6.36 23.29
C ASN A 210 7.37 6.40 24.32
N THR A 211 7.00 5.26 24.88
CA THR A 211 5.98 5.16 25.93
C THR A 211 6.39 5.92 27.19
N LYS A 212 7.66 5.83 27.59
CA LYS A 212 8.19 6.55 28.75
C LYS A 212 8.14 8.06 28.52
N LEU A 213 8.62 8.54 27.38
CA LEU A 213 8.63 9.97 27.03
C LEU A 213 7.21 10.53 26.94
N ALA A 214 6.29 9.77 26.39
CA ALA A 214 4.88 10.13 26.30
C ALA A 214 4.20 10.27 27.68
N MET A 215 4.57 9.43 28.65
CA MET A 215 4.07 9.54 30.02
C MET A 215 4.62 10.79 30.76
N GLU A 216 5.85 11.20 30.43
CA GLU A 216 6.49 12.37 31.02
C GLU A 216 5.91 13.69 30.44
N GLU A 217 5.46 13.69 29.18
CA GLU A 217 4.86 14.83 28.49
C GLU A 217 3.55 14.42 27.79
N PRO A 218 2.40 14.37 28.50
CA PRO A 218 1.14 13.88 27.93
C PRO A 218 0.60 14.65 26.70
N GLY A 219 1.10 15.86 26.44
CA GLY A 219 0.74 16.66 25.27
C GLY A 219 1.54 16.32 24.00
N SER A 220 2.55 15.49 24.08
CA SER A 220 3.43 15.11 22.95
C SER A 220 2.85 13.99 22.07
N ILE A 221 1.77 13.34 22.49
CA ILE A 221 1.13 12.26 21.74
C ILE A 221 0.03 12.84 20.84
N ILE A 222 0.23 12.84 19.54
CA ILE A 222 -0.86 13.09 18.58
C ILE A 222 -1.52 11.76 18.22
N TYR A 223 -2.85 11.75 18.34
CA TYR A 223 -3.71 10.64 17.94
C TYR A 223 -3.48 10.25 16.47
N GLY A 224 -3.27 8.97 16.19
CA GLY A 224 -3.32 8.43 14.83
C GLY A 224 -2.16 7.56 14.39
N ILE A 225 -1.10 7.38 15.22
CA ILE A 225 -0.06 6.41 14.92
C ILE A 225 -0.38 5.10 15.64
N PRO A 226 -0.28 3.96 14.97
CA PRO A 226 -0.32 2.68 15.66
C PRO A 226 0.83 2.66 16.68
N GLU A 227 0.51 2.56 17.95
CA GLU A 227 1.43 2.67 19.09
C GLU A 227 2.65 1.71 19.02
N ASN A 228 2.62 0.78 18.05
CA ASN A 228 3.60 -0.30 17.94
C ASN A 228 4.28 -0.38 16.56
N CYS A 229 4.20 0.65 15.73
CA CYS A 229 4.88 0.68 14.43
C CYS A 229 6.16 1.50 14.53
N VAL A 230 7.26 0.91 14.08
CA VAL A 230 8.58 1.54 13.99
C VAL A 230 9.10 1.46 12.57
N TYR A 231 8.91 0.34 11.89
CA TYR A 231 9.43 0.10 10.55
C TYR A 231 8.44 0.50 9.46
N PRO A 232 8.91 1.01 8.31
CA PRO A 232 8.04 1.46 7.21
C PRO A 232 7.00 0.42 6.74
N GLU A 233 7.39 -0.85 6.67
CA GLU A 233 6.49 -1.92 6.27
C GLU A 233 5.34 -2.16 7.26
N GLU A 234 5.56 -1.94 8.56
CA GLU A 234 4.52 -2.09 9.58
C GLU A 234 3.41 -1.05 9.40
N PHE A 235 3.80 0.17 9.02
CA PHE A 235 2.84 1.21 8.68
C PHE A 235 2.01 0.83 7.45
N ARG A 236 2.64 0.23 6.43
CA ARG A 236 1.94 -0.29 5.27
C ARG A 236 0.94 -1.38 5.65
N ASP A 237 1.33 -2.31 6.51
CA ASP A 237 0.47 -3.40 6.97
C ASP A 237 -0.76 -2.88 7.71
N VAL A 238 -0.60 -1.84 8.53
CA VAL A 238 -1.72 -1.18 9.22
C VAL A 238 -2.64 -0.47 8.23
N ALA A 239 -2.09 0.25 7.26
CA ALA A 239 -2.91 0.92 6.25
C ALA A 239 -3.71 -0.07 5.39
N MET A 240 -3.18 -1.26 5.17
CA MET A 240 -3.84 -2.34 4.43
C MET A 240 -4.74 -3.23 5.31
N PHE A 241 -4.82 -2.97 6.62
CA PHE A 241 -5.55 -3.83 7.57
C PHE A 241 -7.02 -4.05 7.18
N GLU A 242 -7.73 -2.99 6.80
CA GLU A 242 -9.15 -3.08 6.41
C GLU A 242 -9.32 -3.89 5.12
N GLN A 243 -8.46 -3.68 4.12
CA GLN A 243 -8.47 -4.46 2.89
C GLN A 243 -8.17 -5.94 3.17
N ASN A 244 -7.16 -6.21 4.00
CA ASN A 244 -6.82 -7.58 4.42
C ASN A 244 -7.99 -8.27 5.16
N ARG A 245 -8.72 -7.53 5.99
CA ARG A 245 -9.91 -8.05 6.69
C ARG A 245 -11.03 -8.36 5.70
N MET A 246 -11.29 -7.46 4.77
CA MET A 246 -12.29 -7.66 3.73
C MET A 246 -11.95 -8.87 2.85
N MET A 247 -10.68 -9.05 2.49
CA MET A 247 -10.22 -10.21 1.71
C MET A 247 -10.38 -11.54 2.46
N LYS A 248 -10.08 -11.57 3.76
CA LYS A 248 -10.34 -12.77 4.58
C LYS A 248 -11.82 -13.16 4.56
N THR A 249 -12.69 -12.16 4.67
CA THR A 249 -14.15 -12.38 4.61
C THR A 249 -14.59 -12.88 3.24
N LEU A 250 -14.07 -12.27 2.15
CA LEU A 250 -14.36 -12.70 0.78
C LEU A 250 -13.91 -14.14 0.51
N ARG A 251 -12.69 -14.51 0.95
CA ARG A 251 -12.21 -15.91 0.86
C ARG A 251 -13.13 -16.88 1.57
N LEU A 252 -13.60 -16.56 2.78
CA LEU A 252 -14.54 -17.41 3.51
C LEU A 252 -15.83 -17.61 2.74
N PHE A 253 -16.44 -16.54 2.22
CA PHE A 253 -17.65 -16.62 1.40
C PHE A 253 -17.42 -17.43 0.11
N THR A 254 -16.28 -17.27 -0.54
CA THR A 254 -15.92 -18.05 -1.72
C THR A 254 -15.83 -19.54 -1.42
N ILE A 255 -15.18 -19.92 -0.32
CA ILE A 255 -15.10 -21.33 0.12
C ILE A 255 -16.49 -21.89 0.39
N ILE A 256 -17.32 -21.18 1.14
CA ILE A 256 -18.70 -21.60 1.44
C ILE A 256 -19.50 -21.77 0.15
N SER A 257 -19.40 -20.83 -0.78
CA SER A 257 -20.09 -20.89 -2.08
C SER A 257 -19.67 -22.11 -2.91
N ILE A 258 -18.38 -22.45 -2.93
CA ILE A 258 -17.87 -23.65 -3.59
C ILE A 258 -18.42 -24.92 -2.93
N LEU A 259 -18.43 -24.99 -1.60
CA LEU A 259 -18.96 -26.15 -0.88
C LEU A 259 -20.45 -26.34 -1.19
N ILE A 260 -21.26 -25.28 -1.15
CA ILE A 260 -22.68 -25.33 -1.50
C ILE A 260 -22.86 -25.78 -2.95
N SER A 261 -22.03 -25.29 -3.88
CA SER A 261 -22.08 -25.69 -5.28
C SER A 261 -21.80 -27.18 -5.47
N ILE A 262 -20.78 -27.71 -4.78
CA ILE A 262 -20.46 -29.15 -4.79
C ILE A 262 -21.62 -29.98 -4.21
N LEU A 263 -22.19 -29.57 -3.09
CA LEU A 263 -23.33 -30.27 -2.46
C LEU A 263 -24.57 -30.25 -3.37
N GLY A 264 -24.82 -29.12 -4.05
CA GLY A 264 -25.91 -29.02 -5.02
C GLY A 264 -25.74 -29.97 -6.21
N MET A 265 -24.52 -30.04 -6.76
CA MET A 265 -24.21 -31.01 -7.84
C MET A 265 -24.34 -32.47 -7.37
N LEU A 266 -23.83 -32.80 -6.19
CA LEU A 266 -23.96 -34.16 -5.61
C LEU A 266 -25.44 -34.54 -5.38
N GLY A 267 -26.22 -33.65 -4.79
CA GLY A 267 -27.64 -33.86 -4.53
C GLY A 267 -28.42 -34.13 -5.81
N MET A 268 -28.21 -33.31 -6.85
CA MET A 268 -28.88 -33.50 -8.13
C MET A 268 -28.39 -34.73 -8.89
N SER A 269 -27.10 -35.03 -8.85
CA SER A 269 -26.54 -36.25 -9.44
C SER A 269 -27.18 -37.51 -8.80
N SER A 270 -27.30 -37.49 -7.48
CA SER A 270 -27.95 -38.56 -6.74
C SER A 270 -29.45 -38.70 -7.07
N TYR A 271 -30.17 -37.56 -7.18
CA TYR A 271 -31.57 -37.52 -7.59
C TYR A 271 -31.78 -38.13 -8.99
N TYR A 272 -30.98 -37.70 -9.98
CA TYR A 272 -31.07 -38.22 -11.35
C TYR A 272 -30.68 -39.69 -11.45
N ALA A 273 -29.67 -40.13 -10.70
CA ALA A 273 -29.29 -41.53 -10.65
C ALA A 273 -30.46 -42.41 -10.13
N ASN A 274 -31.19 -41.93 -9.14
CA ASN A 274 -32.34 -42.62 -8.55
C ASN A 274 -33.53 -42.61 -9.51
N GLU A 275 -33.84 -41.51 -10.14
CA GLU A 275 -34.92 -41.38 -11.14
C GLU A 275 -34.70 -42.30 -12.37
N ASN A 276 -33.45 -42.44 -12.81
CA ASN A 276 -33.10 -43.25 -13.96
C ASN A 276 -32.69 -44.68 -13.61
N THR A 277 -32.91 -45.15 -12.38
CA THR A 277 -32.48 -46.49 -11.92
C THR A 277 -33.00 -47.61 -12.83
N LYS A 278 -34.26 -47.53 -13.28
CA LYS A 278 -34.82 -48.51 -14.21
C LYS A 278 -34.12 -48.54 -15.56
N SER A 279 -33.87 -47.39 -16.14
CA SER A 279 -33.16 -47.24 -17.43
C SER A 279 -31.72 -47.77 -17.32
N ILE A 280 -31.01 -47.43 -16.23
CA ILE A 280 -29.66 -47.89 -15.97
C ILE A 280 -29.62 -49.42 -15.80
N ALA A 281 -30.60 -50.00 -15.10
CA ALA A 281 -30.73 -51.46 -14.93
C ALA A 281 -30.93 -52.18 -16.26
N VAL A 282 -31.83 -51.70 -17.10
CA VAL A 282 -32.05 -52.24 -18.45
C VAL A 282 -30.78 -52.18 -19.31
N HIS A 283 -30.08 -51.07 -19.30
CA HIS A 283 -28.83 -50.92 -20.04
C HIS A 283 -27.72 -51.87 -19.53
N LYS A 284 -27.60 -52.06 -18.22
CA LYS A 284 -26.65 -53.02 -17.64
C LYS A 284 -26.93 -54.45 -18.05
N ILE A 285 -28.20 -54.85 -18.12
CA ILE A 285 -28.59 -56.17 -18.61
C ILE A 285 -28.18 -56.40 -20.09
N HIS A 286 -28.19 -55.32 -20.90
CA HIS A 286 -27.78 -55.33 -22.30
C HIS A 286 -26.26 -55.10 -22.49
N GLY A 287 -25.44 -55.23 -21.43
CA GLY A 287 -23.97 -55.15 -21.53
C GLY A 287 -23.36 -53.75 -21.34
N GLY A 288 -24.14 -52.78 -20.87
CA GLY A 288 -23.65 -51.45 -20.53
C GLY A 288 -22.67 -51.44 -19.37
N THR A 289 -21.50 -50.79 -19.53
CA THR A 289 -20.49 -50.65 -18.48
C THR A 289 -20.81 -49.44 -17.59
N VAL A 290 -20.33 -49.41 -16.35
CA VAL A 290 -20.45 -48.26 -15.45
C VAL A 290 -19.94 -47.00 -16.11
N ARG A 291 -18.81 -47.08 -16.85
CA ARG A 291 -18.19 -45.94 -17.55
C ARG A 291 -19.10 -45.40 -18.68
N SER A 292 -19.74 -46.27 -19.45
CA SER A 292 -20.66 -45.82 -20.51
C SER A 292 -21.90 -45.14 -19.96
N GLU A 293 -22.41 -45.60 -18.83
CA GLU A 293 -23.55 -44.98 -18.14
C GLU A 293 -23.19 -43.61 -17.52
N THR A 294 -22.03 -43.53 -16.91
CA THR A 294 -21.55 -42.24 -16.35
C THR A 294 -21.37 -41.20 -17.46
N LEU A 295 -20.74 -41.56 -18.61
CA LEU A 295 -20.59 -40.68 -19.75
C LEU A 295 -21.94 -40.29 -20.38
N ARG A 296 -22.89 -41.17 -20.45
CA ARG A 296 -24.25 -40.88 -20.93
C ARG A 296 -24.94 -39.88 -20.02
N ASN A 297 -24.88 -40.10 -18.71
CA ASN A 297 -25.47 -39.20 -17.74
C ASN A 297 -24.83 -37.80 -17.80
N ILE A 298 -23.48 -37.68 -17.93
CA ILE A 298 -22.80 -36.40 -18.09
C ILE A 298 -23.20 -35.66 -19.38
N ARG A 299 -23.44 -36.38 -20.49
CA ARG A 299 -23.91 -35.78 -21.75
C ARG A 299 -25.35 -35.27 -21.68
N THR A 300 -26.16 -35.78 -20.78
CA THR A 300 -27.58 -35.40 -20.62
C THR A 300 -27.72 -34.15 -19.73
N TYR A 301 -26.64 -33.78 -19.03
CA TYR A 301 -26.54 -32.54 -18.25
C TYR A 301 -26.05 -31.38 -19.10
#